data_579846b008c91f557f33ff8e070139f6
#
_entry.id   579846b008c91f557f33ff8e070139f6
#
_cell.length_a   1.000
_cell.length_b   1.000
_cell.length_c   1.000
_cell.angle_alpha   90.00
_cell.angle_beta   90.00
_cell.angle_gamma   90.00
#
_symmetry.space_group_name_H-M   'P 1'
#
loop_
_entity.id
_entity.type
_entity.pdbx_description
1 polymer ?
#
loop_
_entity_poly.entity_id
_entity_poly.type
_entity_poly.pdbx_seq_one_letter_code
_entity_poly.pdbx_strand_id
1 'polypeptide(L)'
;MRIQKIYLDLDGVLCDFYKRYKEVFNIDLLAKRPHGEKITLEWNKFVEGKNFENLDWHPGGKELLKYIISLDIPVEILSSSGGHKHHEEVKKQKKVWLKRHHIDFTANIVPGRKLKATYAKPDIILIDDTEDVIDDFNLAGGVGILHKDTANTIKIVQSVLDDTYINVYNESCGQDVHTT
;
A
#
# COMPACT_ATOMS: atom_id res chain seq x y z
N MET A 1 10.42 -15.41 -12.31
CA MET A 1 10.28 -15.52 -10.82
C MET A 1 8.83 -15.31 -10.46
N ARG A 2 8.21 -16.14 -9.63
CA ARG A 2 6.77 -16.03 -9.31
C ARG A 2 6.56 -15.09 -8.12
N ILE A 3 5.59 -14.17 -8.22
CA ILE A 3 5.20 -13.30 -7.09
C ILE A 3 4.64 -14.15 -5.94
N GLN A 4 5.16 -13.93 -4.74
CA GLN A 4 4.83 -14.68 -3.53
C GLN A 4 3.92 -13.91 -2.58
N LYS A 5 3.87 -12.57 -2.68
CA LYS A 5 3.07 -11.73 -1.79
C LYS A 5 2.78 -10.37 -2.41
N ILE A 6 1.61 -9.84 -2.05
CA ILE A 6 1.21 -8.46 -2.36
C ILE A 6 0.99 -7.70 -1.06
N TYR A 7 1.66 -6.57 -0.91
CA TYR A 7 1.36 -5.58 0.12
C TYR A 7 0.44 -4.50 -0.42
N LEU A 8 -0.59 -4.14 0.34
CA LEU A 8 -1.47 -3.00 0.08
C LEU A 8 -1.26 -1.93 1.14
N ASP A 9 -1.06 -0.68 0.74
CA ASP A 9 -1.23 0.44 1.66
C ASP A 9 -2.71 0.66 1.98
N LEU A 10 -2.98 1.43 3.01
CA LEU A 10 -4.32 1.85 3.41
C LEU A 10 -4.63 3.26 2.87
N ASP A 11 -3.89 4.26 3.33
CA ASP A 11 -4.16 5.67 3.05
C ASP A 11 -3.91 5.98 1.56
N GLY A 12 -4.91 6.49 0.85
CA GLY A 12 -4.80 6.77 -0.59
C GLY A 12 -4.91 5.54 -1.51
N VAL A 13 -5.03 4.32 -0.95
CA VAL A 13 -5.23 3.08 -1.72
C VAL A 13 -6.57 2.43 -1.37
N LEU A 14 -6.76 2.02 -0.12
CA LEU A 14 -8.02 1.44 0.36
C LEU A 14 -8.86 2.46 1.13
N CYS A 15 -8.22 3.38 1.87
CA CYS A 15 -8.86 4.40 2.71
C CYS A 15 -8.72 5.79 2.11
N ASP A 16 -9.78 6.59 2.13
CA ASP A 16 -9.77 7.98 1.65
C ASP A 16 -9.29 8.95 2.74
N PHE A 17 -7.98 8.90 3.02
CA PHE A 17 -7.32 9.78 3.95
C PHE A 17 -7.41 11.25 3.54
N TYR A 18 -7.21 11.55 2.25
CA TYR A 18 -7.17 12.93 1.74
C TYR A 18 -8.52 13.63 1.89
N LYS A 19 -9.62 12.94 1.58
CA LYS A 19 -10.99 13.45 1.80
C LYS A 19 -11.21 13.75 3.28
N ARG A 20 -10.91 12.80 4.17
CA ARG A 20 -11.12 12.96 5.60
C ARG A 20 -10.29 14.09 6.18
N TYR A 21 -9.03 14.24 5.77
CA TYR A 21 -8.18 15.33 6.19
C TYR A 21 -8.75 16.70 5.77
N LYS A 22 -9.24 16.79 4.53
CA LYS A 22 -9.91 17.99 4.01
C LYS A 22 -11.18 18.33 4.79
N GLU A 23 -12.00 17.34 5.14
CA GLU A 23 -13.21 17.53 5.94
C GLU A 23 -12.89 18.08 7.35
N VAL A 24 -11.85 17.55 8.01
CA VAL A 24 -11.49 17.93 9.37
C VAL A 24 -10.82 19.31 9.46
N PHE A 25 -9.95 19.64 8.50
CA PHE A 25 -9.09 20.83 8.58
C PHE A 25 -9.37 21.88 7.50
N ASN A 26 -10.26 21.60 6.56
CA ASN A 26 -10.49 22.42 5.36
C ASN A 26 -9.18 22.67 4.56
N ILE A 27 -8.31 21.67 4.50
CA ILE A 27 -7.01 21.69 3.80
C ILE A 27 -6.98 20.57 2.78
N ASP A 28 -6.72 20.92 1.53
CA ASP A 28 -6.49 19.98 0.46
C ASP A 28 -5.00 19.64 0.38
N LEU A 29 -4.62 18.46 0.88
CA LEU A 29 -3.22 18.01 0.90
C LEU A 29 -2.66 17.71 -0.50
N LEU A 30 -3.52 17.43 -1.49
CA LEU A 30 -3.11 17.20 -2.87
C LEU A 30 -2.74 18.53 -3.56
N ALA A 31 -3.44 19.61 -3.18
CA ALA A 31 -3.17 20.95 -3.73
C ALA A 31 -2.07 21.70 -2.96
N LYS A 32 -2.02 21.56 -1.63
CA LYS A 32 -1.08 22.29 -0.78
C LYS A 32 -0.78 21.51 0.50
N ARG A 33 0.45 21.04 0.65
CA ARG A 33 0.92 20.43 1.90
C ARG A 33 1.29 21.51 2.92
N PRO A 34 0.74 21.50 4.14
CA PRO A 34 1.18 22.36 5.23
C PRO A 34 2.61 21.99 5.65
N HIS A 35 3.36 22.92 6.23
CA HIS A 35 4.75 22.73 6.65
C HIS A 35 4.94 23.10 8.13
N GLY A 36 5.96 22.52 8.78
CA GLY A 36 6.41 22.88 10.11
C GLY A 36 5.45 22.50 11.25
N GLU A 37 5.35 23.34 12.29
CA GLU A 37 4.56 23.07 13.49
C GLU A 37 3.06 22.87 13.23
N LYS A 38 2.54 23.49 12.18
CA LYS A 38 1.13 23.36 11.80
C LYS A 38 0.78 21.91 11.42
N ILE A 39 1.61 21.24 10.65
CA ILE A 39 1.44 19.81 10.32
C ILE A 39 1.39 18.96 11.58
N THR A 40 2.31 19.20 12.52
CA THR A 40 2.40 18.41 13.75
C THR A 40 1.14 18.58 14.60
N LEU A 41 0.62 19.80 14.71
CA LEU A 41 -0.59 20.09 15.48
C LEU A 41 -1.84 19.46 14.84
N GLU A 42 -1.97 19.55 13.52
CA GLU A 42 -3.07 18.95 12.76
C GLU A 42 -3.02 17.44 12.84
N TRP A 43 -1.82 16.85 12.72
CA TRP A 43 -1.64 15.41 12.87
C TRP A 43 -2.06 14.91 14.25
N ASN A 44 -1.64 15.60 15.32
CA ASN A 44 -2.07 15.27 16.69
C ASN A 44 -3.61 15.27 16.80
N LYS A 45 -4.26 16.34 16.34
CA LYS A 45 -5.73 16.45 16.34
C LYS A 45 -6.40 15.36 15.50
N PHE A 46 -5.81 15.01 14.36
CA PHE A 46 -6.35 13.94 13.50
C PHE A 46 -6.35 12.60 14.21
N VAL A 47 -5.24 12.26 14.87
CA VAL A 47 -5.11 11.03 15.65
C VAL A 47 -6.00 11.02 16.88
N GLU A 48 -6.01 12.11 17.69
CA GLU A 48 -6.86 12.27 18.88
C GLU A 48 -8.34 12.17 18.54
N GLY A 49 -8.74 12.70 17.39
CA GLY A 49 -10.11 12.61 16.87
C GLY A 49 -10.47 11.24 16.29
N LYS A 50 -9.62 10.23 16.42
CA LYS A 50 -9.82 8.85 15.91
C LYS A 50 -10.20 8.80 14.44
N ASN A 51 -9.59 9.66 13.63
CA ASN A 51 -9.98 9.80 12.24
C ASN A 51 -9.57 8.60 11.39
N PHE A 52 -8.45 7.88 11.72
CA PHE A 52 -8.04 6.70 10.96
C PHE A 52 -9.02 5.52 11.06
N GLU A 53 -9.75 5.38 12.17
CA GLU A 53 -10.76 4.32 12.28
C GLU A 53 -12.08 4.65 11.58
N ASN A 54 -12.25 5.92 11.13
CA ASN A 54 -13.47 6.46 10.54
C ASN A 54 -13.28 6.95 9.10
N LEU A 55 -12.22 6.49 8.42
CA LEU A 55 -12.02 6.79 7.02
C LEU A 55 -13.08 6.12 6.15
N ASP A 56 -13.52 6.81 5.11
CA ASP A 56 -14.28 6.19 4.04
C ASP A 56 -13.37 5.29 3.19
N TRP A 57 -13.96 4.43 2.38
CA TRP A 57 -13.23 3.76 1.32
C TRP A 57 -12.72 4.79 0.30
N HIS A 58 -11.48 4.58 -0.14
CA HIS A 58 -10.96 5.29 -1.32
C HIS A 58 -11.80 4.93 -2.55
N PRO A 59 -12.06 5.88 -3.47
CA PRO A 59 -12.74 5.59 -4.72
C PRO A 59 -12.08 4.41 -5.47
N GLY A 60 -12.84 3.35 -5.73
CA GLY A 60 -12.33 2.11 -6.35
C GLY A 60 -11.55 1.18 -5.41
N GLY A 61 -11.33 1.53 -4.13
CA GLY A 61 -10.56 0.70 -3.18
C GLY A 61 -11.18 -0.68 -2.94
N LYS A 62 -12.51 -0.78 -2.87
CA LYS A 62 -13.22 -2.07 -2.77
C LYS A 62 -13.04 -2.95 -4.01
N GLU A 63 -13.04 -2.34 -5.18
CA GLU A 63 -12.84 -3.02 -6.45
C GLU A 63 -11.40 -3.53 -6.56
N LEU A 64 -10.42 -2.71 -6.21
CA LEU A 64 -9.01 -3.11 -6.14
C LEU A 64 -8.83 -4.29 -5.19
N LEU A 65 -9.34 -4.18 -3.96
CA LEU A 65 -9.24 -5.25 -2.96
C LEU A 65 -9.83 -6.57 -3.47
N LYS A 66 -11.04 -6.51 -4.06
CA LYS A 66 -11.70 -7.69 -4.64
C LYS A 66 -10.85 -8.33 -5.74
N TYR A 67 -10.28 -7.52 -6.62
CA TYR A 67 -9.39 -8.00 -7.67
C TYR A 67 -8.14 -8.67 -7.09
N ILE A 68 -7.45 -8.00 -6.16
CA ILE A 68 -6.22 -8.54 -5.55
C ILE A 68 -6.49 -9.87 -4.83
N ILE A 69 -7.60 -9.99 -4.10
CA ILE A 69 -7.99 -11.26 -3.46
C ILE A 69 -8.22 -12.38 -4.51
N SER A 70 -8.76 -12.04 -5.68
CA SER A 70 -9.03 -13.04 -6.74
C SER A 70 -7.79 -13.64 -7.39
N LEU A 71 -6.61 -13.07 -7.14
CA LEU A 71 -5.32 -13.56 -7.69
C LEU A 71 -4.79 -14.81 -6.96
N ASP A 72 -5.36 -15.17 -5.81
CA ASP A 72 -4.90 -16.30 -4.95
C ASP A 72 -3.41 -16.18 -4.56
N ILE A 73 -2.93 -14.95 -4.42
CA ILE A 73 -1.60 -14.61 -3.93
C ILE A 73 -1.77 -14.10 -2.49
N PRO A 74 -0.91 -14.51 -1.52
CA PRO A 74 -0.94 -13.98 -0.16
C PRO A 74 -0.95 -12.46 -0.12
N VAL A 75 -1.89 -11.86 0.63
CA VAL A 75 -2.06 -10.41 0.77
C VAL A 75 -1.86 -9.99 2.22
N GLU A 76 -1.11 -8.94 2.42
CA GLU A 76 -0.96 -8.28 3.72
C GLU A 76 -1.08 -6.76 3.57
N ILE A 77 -1.38 -6.07 4.66
CA ILE A 77 -1.34 -4.61 4.72
C ILE A 77 0.08 -4.16 5.09
N LEU A 78 0.58 -3.14 4.40
CA LEU A 78 1.83 -2.46 4.73
C LEU A 78 1.62 -0.94 4.68
N SER A 79 1.37 -0.33 5.84
CA SER A 79 0.99 1.06 5.96
C SER A 79 1.85 1.81 6.98
N SER A 80 1.91 3.14 6.90
CA SER A 80 2.67 3.97 7.82
C SER A 80 1.75 4.63 8.86
N SER A 81 2.28 4.88 10.07
CA SER A 81 1.62 5.70 11.09
C SER A 81 2.03 7.18 11.08
N GLY A 82 2.88 7.58 10.13
CA GLY A 82 3.32 8.97 10.01
C GLY A 82 4.37 9.43 11.03
N GLY A 83 4.90 8.52 11.85
CA GLY A 83 5.95 8.80 12.83
C GLY A 83 5.83 7.98 14.11
N HIS A 84 6.85 8.07 14.98
CA HIS A 84 6.91 7.29 16.22
C HIS A 84 5.94 7.77 17.30
N LYS A 85 5.68 9.08 17.37
CA LYS A 85 4.92 9.71 18.47
C LYS A 85 3.54 9.09 18.70
N HIS A 86 2.80 8.81 17.62
CA HIS A 86 1.44 8.29 17.68
C HIS A 86 1.33 6.88 17.10
N HIS A 87 2.46 6.19 16.95
CA HIS A 87 2.52 4.90 16.25
C HIS A 87 1.49 3.89 16.75
N GLU A 88 1.45 3.63 18.06
CA GLU A 88 0.55 2.62 18.64
C GLU A 88 -0.93 3.01 18.50
N GLU A 89 -1.25 4.30 18.66
CA GLU A 89 -2.63 4.75 18.52
C GLU A 89 -3.10 4.68 17.04
N VAL A 90 -2.29 5.13 16.08
CA VAL A 90 -2.62 5.03 14.66
C VAL A 90 -2.74 3.56 14.23
N LYS A 91 -1.83 2.71 14.67
CA LYS A 91 -1.87 1.26 14.44
C LYS A 91 -3.17 0.64 14.95
N LYS A 92 -3.60 1.01 16.16
CA LYS A 92 -4.88 0.57 16.73
C LYS A 92 -6.05 1.03 15.87
N GLN A 93 -6.11 2.30 15.50
CA GLN A 93 -7.19 2.86 14.69
C GLN A 93 -7.27 2.19 13.30
N LYS A 94 -6.14 2.00 12.62
CA LYS A 94 -6.10 1.29 11.33
C LYS A 94 -6.59 -0.16 11.46
N LYS A 95 -6.22 -0.86 12.54
CA LYS A 95 -6.75 -2.21 12.82
C LYS A 95 -8.26 -2.21 13.09
N VAL A 96 -8.79 -1.18 13.76
CA VAL A 96 -10.25 -1.01 13.95
C VAL A 96 -10.94 -0.83 12.60
N TRP A 97 -10.37 -0.01 11.71
CA TRP A 97 -10.88 0.17 10.36
C TRP A 97 -10.92 -1.16 9.58
N LEU A 98 -9.81 -1.91 9.55
CA LEU A 98 -9.73 -3.22 8.89
C LEU A 98 -10.80 -4.18 9.42
N LYS A 99 -10.92 -4.30 10.75
CA LYS A 99 -11.92 -5.16 11.39
C LYS A 99 -13.35 -4.77 11.02
N ARG A 100 -13.66 -3.47 11.01
CA ARG A 100 -14.98 -2.94 10.62
C ARG A 100 -15.37 -3.31 9.19
N HIS A 101 -14.37 -3.43 8.32
CA HIS A 101 -14.57 -3.78 6.92
C HIS A 101 -14.33 -5.26 6.61
N HIS A 102 -14.24 -6.12 7.65
CA HIS A 102 -14.04 -7.58 7.53
C HIS A 102 -12.79 -7.95 6.72
N ILE A 103 -11.69 -7.20 6.92
CA ILE A 103 -10.39 -7.45 6.30
C ILE A 103 -9.48 -8.09 7.36
N ASP A 104 -9.29 -9.41 7.29
CA ASP A 104 -8.50 -10.20 8.25
C ASP A 104 -7.05 -10.44 7.77
N PHE A 105 -6.46 -9.46 7.10
CA PHE A 105 -5.07 -9.54 6.67
C PHE A 105 -4.11 -9.19 7.82
N THR A 106 -2.93 -9.79 7.78
CA THR A 106 -1.81 -9.32 8.62
C THR A 106 -1.55 -7.85 8.32
N ALA A 107 -1.55 -7.01 9.38
CA ALA A 107 -1.36 -5.58 9.24
C ALA A 107 0.01 -5.15 9.80
N ASN A 108 0.92 -4.86 8.89
CA ASN A 108 2.24 -4.31 9.15
C ASN A 108 2.14 -2.78 9.14
N ILE A 109 2.00 -2.18 10.30
CA ILE A 109 1.96 -0.72 10.44
C ILE A 109 3.33 -0.27 10.94
N VAL A 110 4.06 0.44 10.07
CA VAL A 110 5.42 0.93 10.37
C VAL A 110 5.38 2.39 10.85
N PRO A 111 6.31 2.82 11.75
CA PRO A 111 6.29 4.18 12.28
C PRO A 111 6.61 5.26 11.24
N GLY A 112 7.32 4.93 10.17
CA GLY A 112 7.67 5.87 9.09
C GLY A 112 7.61 5.20 7.72
N ARG A 113 7.12 5.94 6.71
CA ARG A 113 6.89 5.39 5.35
C ARG A 113 8.16 4.80 4.70
N LYS A 114 9.33 5.35 4.97
CA LYS A 114 10.62 4.81 4.47
C LYS A 114 10.91 3.39 4.94
N LEU A 115 10.37 2.99 6.09
CA LEU A 115 10.53 1.63 6.60
C LEU A 115 9.78 0.57 5.77
N LYS A 116 8.87 0.98 4.88
CA LYS A 116 8.23 0.04 3.94
C LYS A 116 9.25 -0.63 3.03
N ALA A 117 10.33 0.04 2.65
CA ALA A 117 11.40 -0.52 1.84
C ALA A 117 12.09 -1.75 2.49
N THR A 118 12.06 -1.90 3.82
CA THR A 118 12.61 -3.08 4.49
C THR A 118 11.83 -4.37 4.23
N TYR A 119 10.63 -4.27 3.66
CA TYR A 119 9.78 -5.40 3.25
C TYR A 119 10.00 -5.81 1.79
N ALA A 120 10.81 -5.05 1.05
CA ALA A 120 11.07 -5.30 -0.36
C ALA A 120 11.85 -6.61 -0.57
N LYS A 121 11.39 -7.40 -1.54
CA LYS A 121 12.07 -8.56 -2.10
C LYS A 121 11.66 -8.69 -3.57
N PRO A 122 12.47 -9.36 -4.42
CA PRO A 122 12.17 -9.44 -5.85
C PRO A 122 10.81 -10.07 -6.19
N ASP A 123 10.29 -10.93 -5.33
CA ASP A 123 9.04 -11.66 -5.47
C ASP A 123 7.86 -11.04 -4.71
N ILE A 124 7.99 -9.77 -4.27
CA ILE A 124 6.99 -9.04 -3.51
C ILE A 124 6.55 -7.78 -4.23
N ILE A 125 5.23 -7.61 -4.37
CA ILE A 125 4.61 -6.38 -4.86
C ILE A 125 4.21 -5.49 -3.67
N LEU A 126 4.41 -4.18 -3.79
CA LEU A 126 3.80 -3.15 -2.96
C LEU A 126 2.93 -2.24 -3.83
N ILE A 127 1.67 -2.04 -3.47
CA ILE A 127 0.76 -1.06 -4.06
C ILE A 127 0.60 0.10 -3.07
N ASP A 128 1.04 1.29 -3.45
CA ASP A 128 1.09 2.50 -2.61
C ASP A 128 0.83 3.74 -3.47
N ASP A 129 0.23 4.79 -2.92
CA ASP A 129 -0.08 6.04 -3.63
C ASP A 129 1.06 7.07 -3.60
N THR A 130 2.13 6.77 -2.87
CA THR A 130 3.22 7.70 -2.58
C THR A 130 4.47 7.37 -3.41
N GLU A 131 4.86 8.28 -4.29
CA GLU A 131 5.91 8.09 -5.29
C GLU A 131 7.27 7.75 -4.66
N ASP A 132 7.70 8.49 -3.63
CA ASP A 132 8.96 8.23 -2.93
C ASP A 132 8.98 6.88 -2.16
N VAL A 133 7.82 6.37 -1.75
CA VAL A 133 7.71 5.03 -1.16
C VAL A 133 7.94 3.96 -2.23
N ILE A 134 7.35 4.13 -3.40
CA ILE A 134 7.52 3.21 -4.53
C ILE A 134 8.96 3.20 -5.02
N ASP A 135 9.59 4.37 -5.13
CA ASP A 135 10.99 4.50 -5.54
C ASP A 135 11.92 3.78 -4.54
N ASP A 136 11.76 4.05 -3.22
CA ASP A 136 12.54 3.40 -2.16
C ASP A 136 12.33 1.87 -2.17
N PHE A 137 11.09 1.39 -2.40
CA PHE A 137 10.76 -0.03 -2.45
C PHE A 137 11.40 -0.73 -3.66
N ASN A 138 11.37 -0.09 -4.83
CA ASN A 138 12.01 -0.59 -6.05
C ASN A 138 13.54 -0.59 -5.90
N LEU A 139 14.12 0.46 -5.34
CA LEU A 139 15.56 0.54 -5.08
C LEU A 139 16.02 -0.56 -4.11
N ALA A 140 15.18 -0.96 -3.18
CA ALA A 140 15.44 -2.07 -2.25
C ALA A 140 15.20 -3.47 -2.88
N GLY A 141 14.87 -3.52 -4.17
CA GLY A 141 14.73 -4.76 -4.95
C GLY A 141 13.34 -5.39 -4.92
N GLY A 142 12.30 -4.67 -4.50
CA GLY A 142 10.90 -5.08 -4.59
C GLY A 142 10.26 -4.67 -5.92
N VAL A 143 8.97 -4.94 -6.06
CA VAL A 143 8.14 -4.51 -7.19
C VAL A 143 7.11 -3.48 -6.68
N GLY A 144 7.43 -2.21 -6.78
CA GLY A 144 6.54 -1.11 -6.38
C GLY A 144 5.58 -0.72 -7.52
N ILE A 145 4.31 -0.59 -7.20
CA ILE A 145 3.26 -0.14 -8.13
C ILE A 145 2.61 1.12 -7.57
N LEU A 146 2.81 2.24 -8.24
CA LEU A 146 2.21 3.52 -7.87
C LEU A 146 0.72 3.50 -8.16
N HIS A 147 -0.10 3.60 -7.12
CA HIS A 147 -1.55 3.69 -7.22
C HIS A 147 -1.98 5.14 -7.54
N LYS A 148 -2.57 5.35 -8.71
CA LYS A 148 -3.21 6.60 -9.11
C LYS A 148 -4.71 6.45 -9.29
N ASP A 149 -5.11 5.31 -9.85
CA ASP A 149 -6.50 4.88 -10.00
C ASP A 149 -6.56 3.35 -10.09
N THR A 150 -7.71 2.80 -9.76
CA THR A 150 -7.92 1.34 -9.66
C THR A 150 -7.74 0.65 -11.01
N ALA A 151 -8.29 1.19 -12.09
CA ALA A 151 -8.25 0.52 -13.41
C ALA A 151 -6.81 0.40 -13.93
N ASN A 152 -6.01 1.46 -13.77
CA ASN A 152 -4.61 1.46 -14.16
C ASN A 152 -3.78 0.53 -13.26
N THR A 153 -4.00 0.55 -11.94
CA THR A 153 -3.31 -0.33 -11.01
C THR A 153 -3.55 -1.80 -11.33
N ILE A 154 -4.79 -2.19 -11.62
CA ILE A 154 -5.14 -3.56 -12.03
C ILE A 154 -4.37 -3.97 -13.30
N LYS A 155 -4.33 -3.10 -14.32
CA LYS A 155 -3.57 -3.38 -15.56
C LYS A 155 -2.07 -3.59 -15.30
N ILE A 156 -1.48 -2.76 -14.43
CA ILE A 156 -0.05 -2.89 -14.09
C ILE A 156 0.20 -4.21 -13.34
N VAL A 157 -0.66 -4.56 -12.36
CA VAL A 157 -0.55 -5.84 -11.65
C VAL A 157 -0.63 -7.01 -12.62
N GLN A 158 -1.58 -7.00 -13.55
CA GLN A 158 -1.71 -8.03 -14.59
C GLN A 158 -0.43 -8.15 -15.41
N SER A 159 0.09 -7.04 -15.92
CA SER A 159 1.34 -7.04 -16.72
C SER A 159 2.52 -7.62 -15.94
N VAL A 160 2.69 -7.24 -14.67
CA VAL A 160 3.75 -7.77 -13.81
C VAL A 160 3.62 -9.27 -13.61
N LEU A 161 2.40 -9.78 -13.43
CA LEU A 161 2.16 -11.21 -13.25
C LEU A 161 2.39 -11.99 -14.54
N ASP A 162 1.97 -11.45 -15.70
CA ASP A 162 2.16 -12.06 -17.01
C ASP A 162 3.66 -12.14 -17.36
N ASP A 163 4.42 -11.06 -17.16
CA ASP A 163 5.86 -11.02 -17.38
C ASP A 163 6.61 -12.03 -16.50
N THR A 164 6.21 -12.17 -15.25
CA THR A 164 6.81 -13.17 -14.34
C THR A 164 6.48 -14.59 -14.76
N TYR A 165 5.29 -14.85 -15.29
CA TYR A 165 4.89 -16.16 -15.80
C TYR A 165 5.69 -16.56 -17.05
N ILE A 166 5.85 -15.63 -18.00
CA ILE A 166 6.61 -15.86 -19.24
C ILE A 166 8.08 -16.17 -18.91
N ASN A 167 8.70 -15.44 -18.00
CA ASN A 167 10.09 -15.66 -17.59
C ASN A 167 10.28 -17.03 -16.94
N VAL A 168 9.39 -17.48 -16.06
CA VAL A 168 9.45 -18.82 -15.44
C VAL A 168 9.33 -19.92 -16.50
N TYR A 169 8.43 -19.74 -17.48
CA TYR A 169 8.22 -20.71 -18.56
C TYR A 169 9.46 -20.83 -19.46
N ASN A 170 10.09 -19.71 -19.82
CA ASN A 170 11.30 -19.70 -20.64
C ASN A 170 12.51 -20.30 -19.91
N GLU A 171 12.66 -20.07 -18.59
CA GLU A 171 13.72 -20.71 -17.79
C GLU A 171 13.53 -22.23 -17.68
N SER A 172 12.29 -22.72 -17.56
CA SER A 172 12.00 -24.15 -17.49
C SER A 172 12.14 -24.88 -18.81
N CYS A 173 11.86 -24.20 -19.95
CA CYS A 173 12.04 -24.78 -21.29
C CYS A 173 13.47 -24.69 -21.81
N GLY A 174 14.32 -23.85 -21.24
CA GLY A 174 15.72 -23.67 -21.66
C GLY A 174 16.71 -24.69 -21.11
N GLN A 175 16.30 -25.59 -20.22
CA GLN A 175 17.19 -26.58 -19.58
C GLN A 175 17.26 -27.93 -20.32
N ASP A 176 16.48 -28.17 -21.38
CA ASP A 176 16.41 -29.45 -22.08
C ASP A 176 17.22 -29.52 -23.38
N VAL A 177 18.18 -28.63 -23.65
CA VAL A 177 19.00 -28.68 -24.85
C VAL A 177 20.48 -28.61 -24.50
N HIS A 178 21.02 -29.62 -23.84
CA HIS A 178 22.44 -30.02 -23.97
C HIS A 178 22.70 -31.33 -23.25
N THR A 179 22.40 -32.45 -23.94
CA THR A 179 23.12 -33.73 -23.78
C THR A 179 22.92 -34.57 -25.04
N THR A 180 23.79 -34.41 -25.98
CA THR A 180 24.26 -35.47 -26.89
C THR A 180 25.69 -35.18 -27.25
#